data_aa763212bbbd5a4ed2722e1877d46ebb
#
_entry.id   aa763212bbbd5a4ed2722e1877d46ebb
#
_cell.length_a   1.000
_cell.length_b   1.000
_cell.length_c   1.000
_cell.angle_alpha   90.00
_cell.angle_beta   90.00
_cell.angle_gamma   90.00
#
_symmetry.space_group_name_H-M   'P 1'
#
loop_
_entity.id
_entity.type
_entity.pdbx_description
1 polymer ?
#
loop_
_entity_poly.entity_id
_entity_poly.type
_entity_poly.pdbx_seq_one_letter_code
_entity_poly.pdbx_strand_id
1 'polypeptide(L)'
;LASISIDCIYEENAQGPDYLSDRESDRDGGIIEMVELTDQFLEARNNALNEMINNTESKIQSIQSPYRKSLFNDSIIISFNYTSTLETLFDLQHSEVYHIHGYFPNQDKLIFGYKKEERSLLETNATIYSKFEEEIYKISHDSKLSDNEKELKRDEIKFLYEDGYYDYYLDQQREVVNSFYKSNKKTFRYDELKAFLADYVEQSIDEVVVLGQSMAEVDSEYMEIIEGVIKPKRWIISQFEGQPDKLDLKNYTFNKKISFCTIDDFAKDKINKK
;
A
#
# COMPACT_ATOMS: atom_id res chain seq x y z
N LEU A 1 -10.56 3.74 -5.95
CA LEU A 1 -10.92 2.34 -5.70
C LEU A 1 -11.21 2.23 -4.21
N ALA A 2 -12.47 1.94 -3.85
CA ALA A 2 -12.82 1.63 -2.47
C ALA A 2 -11.90 0.50 -1.98
N SER A 3 -11.41 0.61 -0.76
CA SER A 3 -10.69 -0.50 -0.15
C SER A 3 -11.68 -1.64 0.04
N ILE A 4 -11.65 -2.61 -0.87
CA ILE A 4 -12.40 -3.85 -0.67
C ILE A 4 -11.76 -4.52 0.54
N SER A 5 -12.54 -4.74 1.60
CA SER A 5 -12.07 -5.48 2.77
C SER A 5 -11.82 -6.92 2.36
N ILE A 6 -10.75 -7.50 2.85
CA ILE A 6 -10.45 -8.91 2.67
C ILE A 6 -11.60 -9.78 3.21
N ASP A 7 -12.19 -9.36 4.32
CA ASP A 7 -13.28 -10.07 4.95
C ASP A 7 -14.48 -10.18 4.01
N CYS A 8 -14.83 -9.10 3.27
CA CYS A 8 -15.91 -9.12 2.31
C CYS A 8 -15.70 -10.14 1.19
N ILE A 9 -14.46 -10.30 0.68
CA ILE A 9 -14.19 -11.28 -0.39
C ILE A 9 -14.46 -12.70 0.12
N TYR A 10 -14.03 -13.00 1.34
CA TYR A 10 -14.27 -14.30 1.94
C TYR A 10 -15.73 -14.50 2.34
N GLU A 11 -16.31 -13.56 3.07
CA GLU A 11 -17.68 -13.68 3.60
C GLU A 11 -18.75 -13.78 2.52
N GLU A 12 -18.56 -13.10 1.38
CA GLU A 12 -19.52 -13.11 0.27
C GLU A 12 -19.38 -14.33 -0.64
N ASN A 13 -18.21 -14.98 -0.68
CA ASN A 13 -17.92 -16.01 -1.66
C ASN A 13 -17.47 -17.35 -1.08
N ALA A 14 -17.22 -17.46 0.24
CA ALA A 14 -16.82 -18.72 0.83
C ALA A 14 -17.95 -19.76 0.78
N GLN A 15 -17.62 -20.95 0.28
CA GLN A 15 -18.56 -22.06 0.14
C GLN A 15 -18.09 -23.23 0.99
N GLY A 16 -19.02 -23.79 1.76
CA GLY A 16 -18.79 -25.06 2.45
C GLY A 16 -18.68 -26.22 1.44
N PRO A 17 -17.92 -27.26 1.77
CA PRO A 17 -17.76 -28.42 0.91
C PRO A 17 -19.04 -29.26 0.87
N ASP A 18 -19.28 -29.93 -0.25
CA ASP A 18 -20.31 -30.98 -0.32
C ASP A 18 -19.81 -32.27 0.32
N TYR A 19 -20.00 -32.39 1.62
CA TYR A 19 -19.61 -33.59 2.38
C TYR A 19 -20.41 -34.86 2.00
N LEU A 20 -21.50 -34.73 1.23
CA LEU A 20 -22.29 -35.87 0.75
C LEU A 20 -21.73 -36.45 -0.55
N SER A 21 -20.85 -35.72 -1.21
CA SER A 21 -20.22 -36.22 -2.43
C SER A 21 -19.04 -37.14 -2.14
N ASP A 22 -19.00 -38.25 -2.85
CA ASP A 22 -17.83 -39.19 -2.83
C ASP A 22 -16.65 -38.66 -3.70
N ARG A 23 -16.87 -37.55 -4.44
CA ARG A 23 -15.85 -36.99 -5.33
C ARG A 23 -15.05 -35.93 -4.56
N GLU A 24 -13.74 -36.07 -4.57
CA GLU A 24 -12.80 -35.16 -3.96
C GLU A 24 -12.94 -33.74 -4.57
N SER A 25 -13.14 -33.67 -5.91
CA SER A 25 -13.35 -32.39 -6.62
C SER A 25 -14.56 -31.58 -6.11
N ASP A 26 -15.60 -32.22 -5.63
CA ASP A 26 -16.79 -31.52 -5.14
C ASP A 26 -16.56 -30.93 -3.74
N ARG A 27 -15.62 -31.53 -2.98
CA ARG A 27 -15.17 -30.99 -1.70
C ARG A 27 -14.21 -29.83 -1.85
N ASP A 28 -13.33 -29.89 -2.88
CA ASP A 28 -12.35 -28.84 -3.18
C ASP A 28 -12.96 -27.67 -3.99
N GLY A 29 -14.22 -27.80 -4.44
CA GLY A 29 -14.88 -26.82 -5.31
C GLY A 29 -14.79 -25.39 -4.82
N GLY A 30 -15.06 -25.13 -3.53
CA GLY A 30 -14.97 -23.80 -2.93
C GLY A 30 -13.54 -23.24 -2.90
N ILE A 31 -12.52 -24.11 -2.76
CA ILE A 31 -11.11 -23.67 -2.80
C ILE A 31 -10.75 -23.25 -4.23
N ILE A 32 -11.14 -24.06 -5.23
CA ILE A 32 -10.88 -23.77 -6.64
C ILE A 32 -11.55 -22.47 -7.04
N GLU A 33 -12.83 -22.29 -6.69
CA GLU A 33 -13.58 -21.07 -6.99
C GLU A 33 -12.96 -19.85 -6.33
N MET A 34 -12.45 -19.95 -5.09
CA MET A 34 -11.76 -18.84 -4.43
C MET A 34 -10.45 -18.46 -5.12
N VAL A 35 -9.69 -19.45 -5.64
CA VAL A 35 -8.49 -19.19 -6.46
C VAL A 35 -8.88 -18.45 -7.75
N GLU A 36 -9.88 -18.95 -8.47
CA GLU A 36 -10.34 -18.33 -9.72
C GLU A 36 -10.84 -16.89 -9.48
N LEU A 37 -11.57 -16.65 -8.39
CA LEU A 37 -12.06 -15.33 -8.02
C LEU A 37 -10.89 -14.36 -7.74
N THR A 38 -9.90 -14.79 -6.98
CA THR A 38 -8.73 -13.95 -6.67
C THR A 38 -7.90 -13.63 -7.92
N ASP A 39 -7.76 -14.58 -8.84
CA ASP A 39 -7.07 -14.38 -10.12
C ASP A 39 -7.84 -13.43 -11.04
N GLN A 40 -9.16 -13.59 -11.16
CA GLN A 40 -10.02 -12.67 -11.92
C GLN A 40 -9.97 -11.26 -11.37
N PHE A 41 -9.98 -11.11 -10.04
CA PHE A 41 -9.86 -9.80 -9.40
C PHE A 41 -8.50 -9.16 -9.70
N LEU A 42 -7.42 -9.93 -9.68
CA LEU A 42 -6.07 -9.44 -10.01
C LEU A 42 -5.99 -8.97 -11.46
N GLU A 43 -6.54 -9.75 -12.40
CA GLU A 43 -6.57 -9.42 -13.81
C GLU A 43 -7.40 -8.15 -14.06
N ALA A 44 -8.61 -8.07 -13.51
CA ALA A 44 -9.48 -6.91 -13.64
C ALA A 44 -8.83 -5.63 -13.09
N ARG A 45 -8.15 -5.73 -11.93
CA ARG A 45 -7.41 -4.62 -11.34
C ARG A 45 -6.27 -4.14 -12.25
N ASN A 46 -5.49 -5.07 -12.79
CA ASN A 46 -4.36 -4.75 -13.66
C ASN A 46 -4.84 -4.11 -14.97
N ASN A 47 -5.91 -4.63 -15.55
CA ASN A 47 -6.51 -4.07 -16.76
C ASN A 47 -7.05 -2.66 -16.51
N ALA A 48 -7.76 -2.44 -15.39
CA ALA A 48 -8.25 -1.10 -15.02
C ALA A 48 -7.11 -0.10 -14.81
N LEU A 49 -6.01 -0.50 -14.18
CA LEU A 49 -4.84 0.36 -14.00
C LEU A 49 -4.20 0.72 -15.35
N ASN A 50 -3.98 -0.28 -16.20
CA ASN A 50 -3.41 -0.06 -17.55
C ASN A 50 -4.29 0.87 -18.38
N GLU A 51 -5.61 0.67 -18.36
CA GLU A 51 -6.56 1.55 -19.04
C GLU A 51 -6.50 2.98 -18.51
N MET A 52 -6.48 3.14 -17.18
CA MET A 52 -6.37 4.46 -16.56
C MET A 52 -5.08 5.19 -16.97
N ILE A 53 -3.95 4.48 -16.98
CA ILE A 53 -2.66 5.06 -17.38
C ILE A 53 -2.67 5.42 -18.87
N ASN A 54 -3.12 4.52 -19.75
CA ASN A 54 -3.23 4.78 -21.21
C ASN A 54 -4.13 5.99 -21.50
N ASN A 55 -5.27 6.09 -20.82
CA ASN A 55 -6.17 7.23 -20.95
C ASN A 55 -5.52 8.54 -20.47
N THR A 56 -4.69 8.47 -19.44
CA THR A 56 -3.95 9.62 -18.92
C THR A 56 -2.84 10.03 -19.90
N GLU A 57 -2.05 9.09 -20.40
CA GLU A 57 -1.00 9.36 -21.41
C GLU A 57 -1.59 10.04 -22.65
N SER A 58 -2.70 9.52 -23.17
CA SER A 58 -3.38 10.11 -24.34
C SER A 58 -3.84 11.54 -24.10
N LYS A 59 -4.29 11.86 -22.88
CA LYS A 59 -4.68 13.23 -22.52
C LYS A 59 -3.49 14.15 -22.35
N ILE A 60 -2.40 13.69 -21.73
CA ILE A 60 -1.19 14.48 -21.50
C ILE A 60 -0.65 15.02 -22.81
N GLN A 61 -0.63 14.20 -23.87
CA GLN A 61 -0.16 14.61 -25.20
C GLN A 61 -0.97 15.76 -25.81
N SER A 62 -2.21 15.97 -25.39
CA SER A 62 -3.07 17.04 -25.87
C SER A 62 -2.99 18.33 -25.04
N ILE A 63 -2.30 18.32 -23.90
CA ILE A 63 -2.22 19.44 -22.98
C ILE A 63 -1.03 20.31 -23.34
N GLN A 64 -1.29 21.63 -23.50
CA GLN A 64 -0.22 22.62 -23.54
C GLN A 64 0.12 23.04 -22.12
N SER A 65 1.30 22.69 -21.64
CA SER A 65 1.74 23.10 -20.32
C SER A 65 2.04 24.60 -20.30
N PRO A 66 1.51 25.36 -19.33
CA PRO A 66 1.89 26.75 -19.12
C PRO A 66 3.28 26.86 -18.46
N TYR A 67 3.82 25.78 -17.97
CA TYR A 67 5.08 25.72 -17.23
C TYR A 67 6.22 25.30 -18.15
N ARG A 68 7.44 25.61 -17.73
CA ARG A 68 8.65 25.34 -18.52
C ARG A 68 9.61 24.43 -17.75
N LYS A 69 10.45 23.70 -18.49
CA LYS A 69 11.57 22.91 -17.95
C LYS A 69 12.41 23.68 -16.91
N SER A 70 12.55 25.01 -17.13
CA SER A 70 13.31 25.86 -16.23
C SER A 70 12.82 25.90 -14.77
N LEU A 71 11.63 25.41 -14.48
CA LEU A 71 11.14 25.23 -13.09
C LEU A 71 11.94 24.19 -12.33
N PHE A 72 12.52 23.23 -13.03
CA PHE A 72 13.25 22.09 -12.47
C PHE A 72 14.77 22.23 -12.61
N ASN A 73 15.27 23.40 -13.05
CA ASN A 73 16.71 23.64 -13.11
C ASN A 73 17.31 23.48 -11.71
N ASP A 74 18.46 22.78 -11.65
CA ASP A 74 19.19 22.49 -10.43
C ASP A 74 18.36 21.70 -9.39
N SER A 75 17.41 20.90 -9.87
CA SER A 75 16.55 20.06 -9.03
C SER A 75 16.81 18.58 -9.27
N ILE A 76 16.74 17.80 -8.19
CA ILE A 76 16.66 16.34 -8.24
C ILE A 76 15.17 16.00 -8.26
N ILE A 77 14.75 15.22 -9.24
CA ILE A 77 13.33 14.94 -9.46
C ILE A 77 13.01 13.49 -9.15
N ILE A 78 12.08 13.27 -8.23
CA ILE A 78 11.54 11.96 -7.89
C ILE A 78 10.06 11.95 -8.25
N SER A 79 9.67 11.05 -9.14
CA SER A 79 8.27 10.88 -9.57
C SER A 79 7.63 9.69 -8.88
N PHE A 80 6.46 9.92 -8.31
CA PHE A 80 5.55 8.89 -7.79
C PHE A 80 4.49 8.50 -8.82
N ASN A 81 4.48 9.15 -9.99
CA ASN A 81 3.57 8.86 -11.08
C ASN A 81 4.15 7.77 -11.99
N TYR A 82 3.25 6.98 -12.59
CA TYR A 82 3.60 5.98 -13.59
C TYR A 82 3.72 6.57 -15.00
N THR A 83 3.22 7.79 -15.19
CA THR A 83 3.01 8.43 -16.49
C THR A 83 4.16 9.32 -16.91
N SER A 84 4.25 9.61 -18.22
CA SER A 84 5.20 10.54 -18.82
C SER A 84 4.88 12.02 -18.59
N THR A 85 4.12 12.34 -17.54
CA THR A 85 3.64 13.71 -17.29
C THR A 85 4.77 14.72 -17.25
N LEU A 86 5.87 14.42 -16.56
CA LEU A 86 7.00 15.34 -16.42
C LEU A 86 7.77 15.49 -17.73
N GLU A 87 8.02 14.39 -18.41
CA GLU A 87 8.73 14.38 -19.68
C GLU A 87 7.93 15.10 -20.77
N THR A 88 6.64 14.82 -20.88
CA THR A 88 5.78 15.37 -21.94
C THR A 88 5.43 16.83 -21.71
N LEU A 89 5.06 17.21 -20.47
CA LEU A 89 4.58 18.58 -20.20
C LEU A 89 5.71 19.58 -19.94
N PHE A 90 6.88 19.12 -19.50
CA PHE A 90 7.99 19.99 -19.12
C PHE A 90 9.25 19.78 -19.94
N ASP A 91 9.22 18.91 -20.97
CA ASP A 91 10.35 18.61 -21.84
C ASP A 91 11.59 18.11 -21.06
N LEU A 92 11.35 17.27 -20.05
CA LEU A 92 12.40 16.61 -19.29
C LEU A 92 12.83 15.32 -20.00
N GLN A 93 14.11 14.99 -19.92
CA GLN A 93 14.56 13.67 -20.36
C GLN A 93 14.22 12.62 -19.30
N HIS A 94 13.89 11.40 -19.70
CA HIS A 94 13.61 10.32 -18.77
C HIS A 94 14.75 10.10 -17.75
N SER A 95 16.00 10.28 -18.16
CA SER A 95 17.17 10.19 -17.27
C SER A 95 17.27 11.30 -16.23
N GLU A 96 16.49 12.37 -16.34
CA GLU A 96 16.43 13.48 -15.38
C GLU A 96 15.42 13.21 -14.25
N VAL A 97 14.60 12.14 -14.38
CA VAL A 97 13.52 11.81 -13.44
C VAL A 97 13.70 10.42 -12.85
N TYR A 98 13.76 10.31 -11.54
CA TYR A 98 13.76 9.02 -10.85
C TYR A 98 12.32 8.54 -10.58
N HIS A 99 11.86 7.55 -11.35
CA HIS A 99 10.52 6.96 -11.21
C HIS A 99 10.50 5.87 -10.17
N ILE A 100 10.10 6.21 -8.94
CA ILE A 100 10.18 5.29 -7.80
C ILE A 100 9.20 4.11 -7.91
N HIS A 101 8.08 4.29 -8.58
CA HIS A 101 7.05 3.27 -8.79
C HIS A 101 7.08 2.61 -10.17
N GLY A 102 8.10 2.89 -10.97
CA GLY A 102 8.22 2.46 -12.35
C GLY A 102 7.63 3.48 -13.34
N TYR A 103 7.94 3.28 -14.61
CA TYR A 103 7.60 4.19 -15.71
C TYR A 103 6.88 3.42 -16.82
N PHE A 104 5.59 3.71 -17.01
CA PHE A 104 4.73 2.95 -17.90
C PHE A 104 5.18 2.97 -19.38
N PRO A 105 5.60 4.11 -19.97
CA PRO A 105 6.04 4.14 -21.37
C PRO A 105 7.20 3.18 -21.70
N ASN A 106 8.05 2.86 -20.72
CA ASN A 106 9.14 1.89 -20.89
C ASN A 106 8.72 0.45 -20.58
N GLN A 107 7.46 0.21 -20.26
CA GLN A 107 6.96 -1.09 -19.80
C GLN A 107 7.71 -1.63 -18.55
N ASP A 108 8.17 -0.72 -17.72
CA ASP A 108 8.77 -1.08 -16.43
C ASP A 108 7.77 -1.87 -15.57
N LYS A 109 8.30 -2.73 -14.71
CA LYS A 109 7.46 -3.34 -13.67
C LYS A 109 6.92 -2.25 -12.75
N LEU A 110 5.64 -1.94 -12.90
CA LEU A 110 4.98 -0.95 -12.06
C LEU A 110 4.80 -1.48 -10.63
N ILE A 111 5.05 -0.62 -9.66
CA ILE A 111 4.90 -0.92 -8.25
C ILE A 111 3.60 -0.31 -7.76
N PHE A 112 2.61 -1.15 -7.64
CA PHE A 112 1.32 -0.79 -7.07
C PHE A 112 0.89 -1.85 -6.05
N GLY A 113 -0.04 -1.48 -5.20
CA GLY A 113 -0.49 -2.33 -4.12
C GLY A 113 -0.82 -1.48 -2.91
N TYR A 114 -1.03 -2.13 -1.80
CA TYR A 114 -1.38 -1.48 -0.55
C TYR A 114 -0.41 -1.88 0.56
N LYS A 115 -0.28 -0.99 1.53
CA LYS A 115 0.40 -1.29 2.78
C LYS A 115 -0.65 -1.91 3.71
N LYS A 116 -0.56 -3.23 3.92
CA LYS A 116 -1.49 -3.91 4.81
C LYS A 116 -0.73 -4.56 5.96
N GLU A 117 -1.24 -4.36 7.18
CA GLU A 117 -0.71 -5.03 8.36
C GLU A 117 -1.19 -6.49 8.39
N GLU A 118 -0.34 -7.40 8.87
CA GLU A 118 -0.69 -8.83 8.97
C GLU A 118 -1.92 -9.08 9.84
N ARG A 119 -2.13 -8.25 10.88
CA ARG A 119 -3.32 -8.31 11.74
C ARG A 119 -4.66 -8.16 11.00
N SER A 120 -4.62 -7.65 9.77
CA SER A 120 -5.82 -7.48 8.93
C SER A 120 -6.08 -8.66 7.99
N LEU A 121 -5.29 -9.72 8.08
CA LEU A 121 -5.56 -10.98 7.37
C LEU A 121 -6.67 -11.76 8.07
N LEU A 122 -7.34 -12.63 7.30
CA LEU A 122 -8.33 -13.55 7.85
C LEU A 122 -7.67 -14.52 8.83
N GLU A 123 -8.33 -14.78 9.93
CA GLU A 123 -7.85 -15.77 10.89
C GLU A 123 -8.00 -17.18 10.29
N THR A 124 -6.89 -17.88 10.21
CA THR A 124 -6.85 -19.29 9.79
C THR A 124 -6.92 -20.21 11.02
N ASN A 125 -7.22 -21.47 10.79
CA ASN A 125 -7.23 -22.48 11.85
C ASN A 125 -5.89 -22.54 12.58
N ALA A 126 -4.77 -22.38 11.89
CA ALA A 126 -3.45 -22.33 12.53
C ALA A 126 -3.32 -21.13 13.49
N THR A 127 -3.84 -19.96 13.10
CA THR A 127 -3.85 -18.77 13.94
C THR A 127 -4.80 -18.94 15.13
N ILE A 128 -5.98 -19.49 14.86
CA ILE A 128 -6.99 -19.77 15.91
C ILE A 128 -6.44 -20.79 16.90
N TYR A 129 -5.79 -21.87 16.40
CA TYR A 129 -5.18 -22.89 17.25
C TYR A 129 -4.06 -22.32 18.12
N SER A 130 -3.22 -21.45 17.58
CA SER A 130 -2.17 -20.79 18.36
C SER A 130 -2.72 -19.92 19.48
N LYS A 131 -3.80 -19.17 19.21
CA LYS A 131 -4.51 -18.41 20.24
C LYS A 131 -5.13 -19.30 21.31
N PHE A 132 -5.73 -20.39 20.88
CA PHE A 132 -6.29 -21.39 21.81
C PHE A 132 -5.22 -21.96 22.75
N GLU A 133 -4.06 -22.38 22.21
CA GLU A 133 -2.95 -22.87 23.04
C GLU A 133 -2.45 -21.80 24.02
N GLU A 134 -2.34 -20.55 23.59
CA GLU A 134 -1.96 -19.44 24.45
C GLU A 134 -2.96 -19.19 25.58
N GLU A 135 -4.26 -19.29 25.30
CA GLU A 135 -5.32 -19.16 26.33
C GLU A 135 -5.30 -20.31 27.33
N ILE A 136 -5.17 -21.55 26.85
CA ILE A 136 -4.99 -22.75 27.69
C ILE A 136 -3.77 -22.60 28.60
N TYR A 137 -2.66 -22.09 28.05
CA TYR A 137 -1.45 -21.83 28.81
C TYR A 137 -1.68 -20.79 29.91
N LYS A 138 -2.33 -19.65 29.58
CA LYS A 138 -2.67 -18.59 30.54
C LYS A 138 -3.53 -19.10 31.69
N ILE A 139 -4.60 -19.86 31.39
CA ILE A 139 -5.47 -20.45 32.39
C ILE A 139 -4.69 -21.43 33.30
N SER A 140 -3.86 -22.27 32.70
CA SER A 140 -3.10 -23.27 33.46
C SER A 140 -2.12 -22.62 34.44
N HIS A 141 -1.60 -21.44 34.14
CA HIS A 141 -0.62 -20.71 34.97
C HIS A 141 -1.23 -19.59 35.80
N ASP A 142 -2.56 -19.39 35.76
CA ASP A 142 -3.20 -18.37 36.59
C ASP A 142 -3.22 -18.80 38.06
N SER A 143 -2.43 -18.12 38.87
CA SER A 143 -2.34 -18.39 40.32
C SER A 143 -3.60 -18.00 41.14
N LYS A 144 -4.54 -17.27 40.49
CA LYS A 144 -5.78 -16.83 41.16
C LYS A 144 -6.92 -17.85 41.02
N LEU A 145 -6.78 -18.82 40.13
CA LEU A 145 -7.78 -19.85 39.87
C LEU A 145 -7.43 -21.13 40.63
N SER A 146 -8.46 -21.74 41.21
CA SER A 146 -8.37 -23.11 41.74
C SER A 146 -8.26 -24.14 40.60
N ASP A 147 -7.80 -25.34 40.89
CA ASP A 147 -7.66 -26.41 39.91
C ASP A 147 -8.96 -26.76 39.20
N ASN A 148 -10.09 -26.78 39.94
CA ASN A 148 -11.42 -27.02 39.38
C ASN A 148 -11.86 -25.88 38.44
N GLU A 149 -11.57 -24.61 38.75
CA GLU A 149 -11.90 -23.47 37.90
C GLU A 149 -11.06 -23.49 36.63
N LYS A 150 -9.79 -23.89 36.73
CA LYS A 150 -8.91 -24.07 35.55
C LYS A 150 -9.42 -25.16 34.63
N GLU A 151 -9.88 -26.28 35.19
CA GLU A 151 -10.43 -27.41 34.40
C GLU A 151 -11.70 -26.98 33.66
N LEU A 152 -12.66 -26.37 34.36
CA LEU A 152 -13.90 -25.86 33.76
C LEU A 152 -13.62 -24.86 32.61
N LYS A 153 -12.75 -23.90 32.84
CA LYS A 153 -12.40 -22.92 31.80
C LYS A 153 -11.69 -23.54 30.60
N ARG A 154 -10.81 -24.53 30.79
CA ARG A 154 -10.17 -25.24 29.69
C ARG A 154 -11.16 -26.04 28.88
N ASP A 155 -12.13 -26.70 29.53
CA ASP A 155 -13.17 -27.46 28.86
C ASP A 155 -14.12 -26.56 28.06
N GLU A 156 -14.47 -25.39 28.61
CA GLU A 156 -15.25 -24.37 27.90
C GLU A 156 -14.55 -23.89 26.64
N ILE A 157 -13.25 -23.57 26.72
CA ILE A 157 -12.47 -23.14 25.58
C ILE A 157 -12.29 -24.26 24.52
N LYS A 158 -12.07 -25.51 24.97
CA LYS A 158 -12.01 -26.66 24.09
C LYS A 158 -13.32 -26.85 23.33
N PHE A 159 -14.46 -26.77 24.03
CA PHE A 159 -15.76 -26.88 23.40
C PHE A 159 -16.00 -25.80 22.35
N LEU A 160 -15.66 -24.54 22.64
CA LEU A 160 -15.76 -23.45 21.68
C LEU A 160 -14.86 -23.67 20.46
N TYR A 161 -13.68 -24.25 20.66
CA TYR A 161 -12.75 -24.55 19.55
C TYR A 161 -13.22 -25.73 18.70
N GLU A 162 -13.72 -26.80 19.34
CA GLU A 162 -14.13 -28.04 18.64
C GLU A 162 -15.46 -27.87 17.91
N ASP A 163 -16.36 -27.03 18.39
CA ASP A 163 -17.77 -26.98 17.91
C ASP A 163 -17.99 -25.93 16.78
N GLY A 164 -17.04 -25.06 16.50
CA GLY A 164 -17.38 -23.97 15.60
C GLY A 164 -16.33 -23.51 14.60
N TYR A 165 -15.09 -23.90 14.73
CA TYR A 165 -14.04 -23.21 13.99
C TYR A 165 -13.24 -24.07 13.00
N TYR A 166 -13.38 -25.38 13.06
CA TYR A 166 -12.55 -26.27 12.25
C TYR A 166 -13.30 -26.83 11.05
N ASP A 167 -13.25 -26.07 9.94
CA ASP A 167 -13.54 -26.62 8.64
C ASP A 167 -12.31 -26.46 7.75
N TYR A 168 -11.68 -27.57 7.39
CA TYR A 168 -10.47 -27.59 6.57
C TYR A 168 -10.66 -26.84 5.24
N TYR A 169 -11.79 -27.03 4.57
CA TYR A 169 -12.03 -26.46 3.26
C TYR A 169 -12.27 -24.94 3.33
N LEU A 170 -12.96 -24.48 4.36
CA LEU A 170 -13.11 -23.03 4.62
C LEU A 170 -11.77 -22.41 5.02
N ASP A 171 -10.95 -23.13 5.77
CA ASP A 171 -9.62 -22.64 6.16
C ASP A 171 -8.70 -22.50 4.94
N GLN A 172 -8.72 -23.46 4.01
CA GLN A 172 -7.97 -23.36 2.76
C GLN A 172 -8.42 -22.15 1.92
N GLN A 173 -9.72 -21.84 1.87
CA GLN A 173 -10.22 -20.65 1.19
C GLN A 173 -9.72 -19.37 1.87
N ARG A 174 -9.64 -19.30 3.21
CA ARG A 174 -9.01 -18.18 3.93
C ARG A 174 -7.54 -18.04 3.57
N GLU A 175 -6.81 -19.15 3.50
CA GLU A 175 -5.40 -19.13 3.09
C GLU A 175 -5.20 -18.65 1.65
N VAL A 176 -6.07 -19.01 0.71
CA VAL A 176 -6.05 -18.48 -0.67
C VAL A 176 -6.18 -16.96 -0.65
N VAL A 177 -7.18 -16.42 0.04
CA VAL A 177 -7.41 -14.98 0.14
C VAL A 177 -6.24 -14.29 0.84
N ASN A 178 -5.74 -14.85 1.93
CA ASN A 178 -4.56 -14.31 2.63
C ASN A 178 -3.32 -14.31 1.75
N SER A 179 -3.08 -15.37 1.00
CA SER A 179 -1.95 -15.51 0.07
C SER A 179 -2.05 -14.50 -1.06
N PHE A 180 -3.25 -14.29 -1.61
CA PHE A 180 -3.50 -13.24 -2.59
C PHE A 180 -3.10 -11.86 -2.04
N TYR A 181 -3.51 -11.51 -0.83
CA TYR A 181 -3.16 -10.23 -0.24
C TYR A 181 -1.68 -10.10 0.12
N LYS A 182 -1.04 -11.17 0.60
CA LYS A 182 0.40 -11.19 0.87
C LYS A 182 1.22 -10.96 -0.41
N SER A 183 0.84 -11.66 -1.50
CA SER A 183 1.54 -11.56 -2.79
C SER A 183 1.33 -10.21 -3.50
N ASN A 184 0.22 -9.52 -3.21
CA ASN A 184 -0.12 -8.22 -3.77
C ASN A 184 0.23 -7.03 -2.86
N LYS A 185 0.98 -7.26 -1.79
CA LYS A 185 1.53 -6.19 -0.96
C LYS A 185 2.50 -5.34 -1.78
N LYS A 186 2.44 -4.01 -1.63
CA LYS A 186 3.33 -3.08 -2.30
C LYS A 186 4.79 -3.42 -1.96
N THR A 187 5.60 -3.64 -2.99
CA THR A 187 7.05 -3.80 -2.82
C THR A 187 7.67 -2.42 -2.79
N PHE A 188 8.29 -2.04 -1.69
CA PHE A 188 8.90 -0.73 -1.54
C PHE A 188 10.36 -0.76 -2.00
N ARG A 189 10.79 0.30 -2.68
CA ARG A 189 12.15 0.52 -3.17
C ARG A 189 12.96 1.43 -2.23
N TYR A 190 12.96 1.10 -0.95
CA TYR A 190 13.62 1.96 0.04
C TYR A 190 15.12 2.03 -0.12
N ASP A 191 15.76 0.90 -0.42
CA ASP A 191 17.22 0.84 -0.56
C ASP A 191 17.67 1.45 -1.88
N GLU A 192 16.91 1.28 -2.96
CA GLU A 192 17.16 1.96 -4.23
C GLU A 192 17.02 3.48 -4.10
N LEU A 193 16.00 3.96 -3.34
CA LEU A 193 15.88 5.39 -3.07
C LEU A 193 17.06 5.92 -2.26
N LYS A 194 17.48 5.21 -1.21
CA LYS A 194 18.67 5.59 -0.43
C LYS A 194 19.93 5.64 -1.27
N ALA A 195 20.12 4.63 -2.14
CA ALA A 195 21.27 4.59 -3.05
C ALA A 195 21.24 5.76 -4.03
N PHE A 196 20.07 6.05 -4.64
CA PHE A 196 19.89 7.21 -5.51
C PHE A 196 20.19 8.53 -4.79
N LEU A 197 19.69 8.73 -3.58
CA LEU A 197 19.90 9.95 -2.80
C LEU A 197 21.33 10.10 -2.30
N ALA A 198 22.08 9.00 -2.12
CA ALA A 198 23.46 9.03 -1.63
C ALA A 198 24.39 9.85 -2.55
N ASP A 199 24.13 9.88 -3.85
CA ASP A 199 24.90 10.66 -4.83
C ASP A 199 24.76 12.17 -4.61
N TYR A 200 23.78 12.61 -3.82
CA TYR A 200 23.46 14.01 -3.60
C TYR A 200 23.67 14.50 -2.16
N VAL A 201 24.13 13.63 -1.25
CA VAL A 201 24.32 13.96 0.18
C VAL A 201 25.31 15.11 0.39
N GLU A 202 26.35 15.19 -0.45
CA GLU A 202 27.34 16.25 -0.39
C GLU A 202 26.84 17.59 -0.99
N GLN A 203 25.73 17.56 -1.70
CA GLN A 203 25.09 18.76 -2.23
C GLN A 203 24.23 19.40 -1.15
N SER A 204 24.37 20.72 -0.96
CA SER A 204 23.54 21.44 0.00
C SER A 204 22.13 21.62 -0.58
N ILE A 205 21.23 20.67 -0.33
CA ILE A 205 19.82 20.75 -0.72
C ILE A 205 19.05 21.44 0.41
N ASP A 206 18.64 22.67 0.17
CA ASP A 206 17.97 23.49 1.18
C ASP A 206 16.47 23.19 1.33
N GLU A 207 15.83 22.75 0.25
CA GLU A 207 14.39 22.55 0.27
C GLU A 207 13.95 21.29 -0.51
N VAL A 208 12.91 20.63 0.00
CA VAL A 208 12.15 19.61 -0.70
C VAL A 208 10.78 20.18 -1.06
N VAL A 209 10.42 20.07 -2.33
CA VAL A 209 9.12 20.52 -2.83
C VAL A 209 8.29 19.30 -3.26
N VAL A 210 7.10 19.18 -2.72
CA VAL A 210 6.16 18.12 -3.04
C VAL A 210 5.02 18.70 -3.86
N LEU A 211 4.89 18.26 -5.10
CA LEU A 211 3.88 18.74 -6.03
C LEU A 211 2.89 17.64 -6.38
N GLY A 212 1.59 17.88 -6.09
CA GLY A 212 0.51 16.99 -6.49
C GLY A 212 0.46 15.63 -5.78
N GLN A 213 1.26 15.41 -4.72
CA GLN A 213 1.25 14.18 -3.93
C GLN A 213 0.36 14.32 -2.70
N SER A 214 -0.45 13.31 -2.43
CA SER A 214 -1.41 13.32 -1.31
C SER A 214 -0.78 13.19 0.07
N MET A 215 0.50 12.90 0.17
CA MET A 215 1.21 12.57 1.42
C MET A 215 0.54 11.42 2.19
N ALA A 216 -0.03 10.47 1.45
CA ALA A 216 -0.73 9.33 2.04
C ALA A 216 0.23 8.42 2.82
N GLU A 217 -0.29 7.75 3.85
CA GLU A 217 0.48 6.84 4.71
C GLU A 217 1.27 5.79 3.93
N VAL A 218 0.73 5.34 2.80
CA VAL A 218 1.37 4.31 1.96
C VAL A 218 2.75 4.74 1.44
N ASP A 219 2.98 6.04 1.24
CA ASP A 219 4.24 6.60 0.74
C ASP A 219 5.02 7.36 1.82
N SER A 220 4.54 7.38 3.07
CA SER A 220 5.15 8.15 4.16
C SER A 220 6.61 7.79 4.41
N GLU A 221 6.97 6.51 4.34
CA GLU A 221 8.34 6.06 4.59
C GLU A 221 9.34 6.58 3.53
N TYR A 222 8.91 6.78 2.29
CA TYR A 222 9.74 7.43 1.28
C TYR A 222 10.08 8.88 1.66
N MET A 223 9.11 9.61 2.19
CA MET A 223 9.31 10.99 2.65
C MET A 223 10.27 11.05 3.86
N GLU A 224 10.13 10.12 4.80
CA GLU A 224 11.04 9.99 5.94
C GLU A 224 12.48 9.61 5.51
N ILE A 225 12.62 8.78 4.48
CA ILE A 225 13.94 8.47 3.90
C ILE A 225 14.57 9.72 3.28
N ILE A 226 13.79 10.49 2.50
CA ILE A 226 14.28 11.75 1.92
C ILE A 226 14.71 12.72 3.02
N GLU A 227 13.89 12.89 4.07
CA GLU A 227 14.27 13.74 5.23
C GLU A 227 15.55 13.24 5.90
N GLY A 228 15.66 11.94 6.15
CA GLY A 228 16.80 11.35 6.86
C GLY A 228 18.12 11.43 6.09
N VAL A 229 18.07 11.29 4.77
CA VAL A 229 19.27 11.31 3.91
C VAL A 229 19.66 12.74 3.54
N ILE A 230 18.72 13.54 3.03
CA ILE A 230 18.97 14.89 2.50
C ILE A 230 19.02 15.94 3.59
N LYS A 231 18.23 15.83 4.64
CA LYS A 231 18.11 16.75 5.77
C LYS A 231 17.86 18.21 5.33
N PRO A 232 16.83 18.47 4.51
CA PRO A 232 16.55 19.80 3.99
C PRO A 232 16.18 20.77 5.13
N LYS A 233 16.37 22.06 4.90
CA LYS A 233 15.97 23.09 5.86
C LYS A 233 14.46 23.29 5.94
N ARG A 234 13.75 23.07 4.81
CA ARG A 234 12.29 23.22 4.72
C ARG A 234 11.66 22.26 3.74
N TRP A 235 10.37 22.01 3.95
CA TRP A 235 9.49 21.29 3.04
C TRP A 235 8.39 22.25 2.54
N ILE A 236 8.13 22.23 1.24
CA ILE A 236 7.03 22.97 0.62
C ILE A 236 6.08 21.96 0.00
N ILE A 237 4.84 21.94 0.44
CA ILE A 237 3.84 20.97 -0.03
C ILE A 237 2.75 21.71 -0.79
N SER A 238 2.50 21.31 -2.04
CA SER A 238 1.42 21.89 -2.81
C SER A 238 0.06 21.39 -2.34
N GLN A 239 -0.88 22.29 -2.24
CA GLN A 239 -2.28 22.00 -1.93
C GLN A 239 -3.18 22.49 -3.06
N PHE A 240 -4.32 21.82 -3.26
CA PHE A 240 -5.36 22.34 -4.13
C PHE A 240 -6.08 23.50 -3.44
N GLU A 241 -6.41 24.53 -4.20
CA GLU A 241 -7.25 25.63 -3.70
C GLU A 241 -8.55 25.09 -3.09
N GLY A 242 -8.86 25.51 -1.87
CA GLY A 242 -10.08 25.11 -1.16
C GLY A 242 -10.04 23.80 -0.38
N GLN A 243 -8.90 23.12 -0.26
CA GLN A 243 -8.74 21.91 0.56
C GLN A 243 -7.53 21.93 1.51
N PRO A 244 -7.38 22.97 2.37
CA PRO A 244 -6.20 23.06 3.24
C PRO A 244 -6.11 21.99 4.35
N ASP A 245 -7.22 21.35 4.73
CA ASP A 245 -7.30 20.61 5.99
C ASP A 245 -7.22 19.08 5.87
N LYS A 246 -6.91 18.52 4.69
CA LYS A 246 -6.98 17.07 4.49
C LYS A 246 -5.67 16.29 4.68
N LEU A 247 -4.54 16.98 4.84
CA LEU A 247 -3.26 16.29 5.00
C LEU A 247 -2.96 16.06 6.49
N ASP A 248 -3.01 14.83 6.94
CA ASP A 248 -2.55 14.47 8.29
C ASP A 248 -1.03 14.35 8.32
N LEU A 249 -0.36 15.48 8.52
CA LEU A 249 1.10 15.59 8.55
C LEU A 249 1.69 15.49 9.95
N LYS A 250 0.88 15.23 10.98
CA LYS A 250 1.34 15.23 12.39
C LYS A 250 2.35 14.12 12.67
N ASN A 251 2.26 13.03 11.93
CA ASN A 251 3.10 11.86 12.12
C ASN A 251 4.47 11.96 11.42
N TYR A 252 4.69 13.01 10.60
CA TYR A 252 5.99 13.20 9.94
C TYR A 252 6.99 13.86 10.87
N THR A 253 8.24 13.35 10.89
CA THR A 253 9.32 13.88 11.73
C THR A 253 9.67 15.32 11.38
N PHE A 254 9.45 15.70 10.13
CA PHE A 254 9.70 17.05 9.60
C PHE A 254 8.50 17.99 9.62
N ASN A 255 7.43 17.66 10.34
CA ASN A 255 6.19 18.48 10.35
C ASN A 255 6.40 19.95 10.67
N LYS A 256 7.41 20.30 11.51
CA LYS A 256 7.74 21.68 11.87
C LYS A 256 8.46 22.46 10.76
N LYS A 257 8.94 21.80 9.71
CA LYS A 257 9.62 22.39 8.57
C LYS A 257 8.69 22.64 7.39
N ILE A 258 7.40 22.28 7.50
CA ILE A 258 6.45 22.28 6.40
C ILE A 258 5.86 23.69 6.21
N SER A 259 5.80 24.10 4.96
CA SER A 259 5.02 25.23 4.47
C SER A 259 4.16 24.79 3.27
N PHE A 260 3.09 25.50 3.00
CA PHE A 260 2.16 25.18 1.93
C PHE A 260 2.17 26.24 0.85
N CYS A 261 1.92 25.82 -0.39
CA CYS A 261 1.73 26.69 -1.54
C CYS A 261 0.70 26.08 -2.49
N THR A 262 0.25 26.84 -3.48
CA THR A 262 -0.38 26.28 -4.67
C THR A 262 0.69 25.95 -5.71
N ILE A 263 0.35 25.08 -6.69
CA ILE A 263 1.26 24.82 -7.81
C ILE A 263 1.56 26.10 -8.58
N ASP A 264 0.55 26.96 -8.76
CA ASP A 264 0.69 28.23 -9.45
C ASP A 264 1.59 29.22 -8.71
N ASP A 265 1.50 29.31 -7.39
CA ASP A 265 2.36 30.16 -6.58
C ASP A 265 3.81 29.67 -6.63
N PHE A 266 4.03 28.36 -6.52
CA PHE A 266 5.36 27.77 -6.68
C PHE A 266 5.97 28.12 -8.04
N ALA A 267 5.18 27.98 -9.11
CA ALA A 267 5.63 28.31 -10.46
C ALA A 267 5.97 29.80 -10.63
N LYS A 268 5.15 30.71 -10.09
CA LYS A 268 5.39 32.17 -10.10
C LYS A 268 6.64 32.57 -9.33
N ASP A 269 6.85 32.01 -8.15
CA ASP A 269 8.04 32.29 -7.31
C ASP A 269 9.35 31.88 -8.00
N LYS A 270 9.37 30.73 -8.67
CA LYS A 270 10.55 30.28 -9.44
C LYS A 270 10.81 31.14 -10.67
N ILE A 271 9.77 31.68 -11.31
CA ILE A 271 9.90 32.57 -12.48
C ILE A 271 10.43 33.96 -12.07
N ASN A 272 10.00 34.45 -10.90
CA ASN A 272 10.36 35.78 -10.43
C ASN A 272 11.75 35.87 -9.76
N LYS A 273 12.36 34.75 -9.40
CA LYS A 273 13.72 34.68 -8.80
C LYS A 273 14.86 34.61 -9.85
N LYS A 274 14.53 34.69 -11.14
CA LYS A 274 15.47 34.83 -12.26
C LYS A 274 15.48 36.25 -12.79
#